data_253b0d81538b77edef52878d8f7a9375
#
_entry.id   253b0d81538b77edef52878d8f7a9375
#
_cell.length_a   1.000
_cell.length_b   1.000
_cell.length_c   1.000
_cell.angle_alpha   90.00
_cell.angle_beta   90.00
_cell.angle_gamma   90.00
#
_symmetry.space_group_name_H-M   'P 1'
#
loop_
_entity.id
_entity.type
_entity.pdbx_description
1 polymer ?
#
loop_
_entity_poly.entity_id
_entity_poly.type
_entity_poly.pdbx_seq_one_letter_code
_entity_poly.pdbx_strand_id
1 'polypeptide(L)'
;MKFRFIALAFAVLLFNVCVVAQSIAVYPTNWWAGMKHNNIQLLVKGDSEGFNKGKIKINYPGISIKQIHPLENSKYVAVDIAIASTAKPGKVTIEFINNNKISSVEWLLKERRKGNGVTYAQGINSADLIYFLMPDRFSDGDTTNDKIKGMRDQSLNRNEIYDRHGGDFQGIINHLDYIQSLGATTVWMTPVIENDEPNRTEHGYSFTNHYVIDPRYGGEKKYKELSDALHKRGMKLIQDAVYNHVGSMNIFILDPPTKDWFHQWPTYTSTNYKDQPLYDPYASTQDKKIMSDGWFTPKMPDVNQSNPYFANYLIQHAIWCVEEFGVDAWRIDTYIYNDLPFMNRCNAALVEEFPKITMFGETWVHGTASQAYFTANNLNVPFKSNLTGATDFQTLFYGIIPALTQNFGWTDGVNKLYTTLSNDFLYKNANNNVIFLDNHDMTRFYSEMKEDANKLKMGLAWLLTTRGIPQIYYGTEVLMKGEKNPQDGWVRLDFPGGWAGDKKNSFTGEGLTDAEKNMQSYTRILANFRKNSSAITKGRLMQYVPKDGLYVYFRYDAKQTVMCVMNTADKEMKIDFKDYEERTNGFTKAINVVDGSVTSSSFTIPAKTMWVMELKP
;
A
#
# COMPACT_ATOMS: atom_id res chain seq x y z
N MET A 1 -20.28 -86.07 34.21
CA MET A 1 -19.30 -85.00 34.44
C MET A 1 -19.49 -83.95 33.36
N LYS A 2 -20.15 -82.83 33.67
CA LYS A 2 -20.34 -81.68 32.77
C LYS A 2 -19.63 -80.52 33.34
N PHE A 3 -18.52 -80.09 32.73
CA PHE A 3 -17.82 -78.82 33.08
C PHE A 3 -18.55 -77.62 32.41
N ARG A 4 -18.98 -76.69 33.25
CA ARG A 4 -19.47 -75.39 32.81
C ARG A 4 -18.29 -74.41 32.84
N PHE A 5 -17.90 -73.85 31.70
CA PHE A 5 -17.04 -72.71 31.60
C PHE A 5 -17.86 -71.39 31.79
N ILE A 6 -17.53 -70.64 32.82
CA ILE A 6 -18.03 -69.28 33.00
C ILE A 6 -17.01 -68.29 32.34
N ALA A 7 -17.45 -67.70 31.26
CA ALA A 7 -16.66 -66.60 30.64
C ALA A 7 -16.99 -65.29 31.30
N LEU A 8 -15.99 -64.71 31.97
CA LEU A 8 -16.05 -63.36 32.57
C LEU A 8 -15.70 -62.34 31.46
N ALA A 9 -16.71 -61.60 30.98
CA ALA A 9 -16.52 -60.48 30.05
C ALA A 9 -16.13 -59.22 30.83
N PHE A 10 -14.86 -58.81 30.72
CA PHE A 10 -14.39 -57.50 31.18
C PHE A 10 -14.78 -56.44 30.13
N ALA A 11 -15.81 -55.63 30.41
CA ALA A 11 -16.13 -54.45 29.63
C ALA A 11 -15.18 -53.30 30.03
N VAL A 12 -14.14 -53.06 29.18
CA VAL A 12 -13.31 -51.86 29.28
C VAL A 12 -14.10 -50.69 28.72
N LEU A 13 -14.65 -49.86 29.57
CA LEU A 13 -15.19 -48.55 29.22
C LEU A 13 -14.01 -47.62 28.86
N LEU A 14 -13.73 -47.50 27.57
CA LEU A 14 -12.89 -46.42 27.04
C LEU A 14 -13.64 -45.09 27.17
N PHE A 15 -13.39 -44.34 28.22
CA PHE A 15 -13.73 -42.94 28.26
C PHE A 15 -12.86 -42.23 27.23
N ASN A 16 -13.42 -41.93 26.05
CA ASN A 16 -12.86 -40.95 25.15
C ASN A 16 -12.98 -39.57 25.83
N VAL A 17 -11.97 -39.20 26.58
CA VAL A 17 -11.80 -37.79 26.99
C VAL A 17 -11.43 -37.07 25.71
N CYS A 18 -12.43 -36.45 25.05
CA CYS A 18 -12.16 -35.39 24.09
C CYS A 18 -11.41 -34.28 24.85
N VAL A 19 -10.09 -34.32 24.81
CA VAL A 19 -9.26 -33.17 25.15
C VAL A 19 -9.52 -32.15 24.03
N VAL A 20 -10.51 -31.28 24.23
CA VAL A 20 -10.61 -30.05 23.45
C VAL A 20 -9.34 -29.30 23.79
N ALA A 21 -8.39 -29.31 22.85
CA ALA A 21 -7.18 -28.52 22.98
C ALA A 21 -7.63 -27.06 23.19
N GLN A 22 -7.32 -26.51 24.34
CA GLN A 22 -7.62 -25.14 24.70
C GLN A 22 -6.85 -24.26 23.72
N SER A 23 -7.53 -23.56 22.83
CA SER A 23 -6.89 -22.74 21.81
C SER A 23 -6.54 -21.37 22.40
N ILE A 24 -5.33 -21.25 22.93
CA ILE A 24 -4.79 -19.97 23.38
C ILE A 24 -4.18 -19.26 22.17
N ALA A 25 -4.66 -18.05 21.88
CA ALA A 25 -4.08 -17.21 20.85
C ALA A 25 -3.13 -16.17 21.46
N VAL A 26 -1.99 -15.94 20.82
CA VAL A 26 -0.98 -14.96 21.27
C VAL A 26 -0.64 -14.04 20.09
N TYR A 27 -0.69 -12.74 20.30
CA TYR A 27 -0.34 -11.71 19.32
C TYR A 27 0.75 -10.78 19.88
N PRO A 28 1.84 -10.53 19.14
CA PRO A 28 2.21 -11.13 17.85
C PRO A 28 2.39 -12.65 17.96
N THR A 29 2.14 -13.36 16.85
CA THR A 29 2.22 -14.83 16.79
C THR A 29 3.62 -15.39 16.98
N ASN A 30 4.64 -14.57 16.77
CA ASN A 30 6.07 -14.82 16.97
C ASN A 30 6.84 -13.49 17.05
N TRP A 31 8.09 -13.55 17.44
CA TRP A 31 9.02 -12.42 17.38
C TRP A 31 10.43 -12.89 17.02
N TRP A 32 11.41 -11.98 16.98
CA TRP A 32 12.78 -12.31 16.59
C TRP A 32 13.79 -11.89 17.64
N ALA A 33 14.78 -12.74 17.85
CA ALA A 33 15.92 -12.43 18.70
C ALA A 33 16.78 -11.31 18.09
N GLY A 34 17.23 -10.37 18.91
CA GLY A 34 18.10 -9.27 18.45
C GLY A 34 17.38 -8.11 17.76
N MET A 35 16.05 -8.02 17.85
CA MET A 35 15.30 -6.81 17.46
C MET A 35 15.66 -5.66 18.40
N LYS A 36 15.68 -4.42 17.88
CA LYS A 36 15.76 -3.20 18.72
C LYS A 36 14.46 -3.04 19.51
N HIS A 37 13.33 -3.32 18.87
CA HIS A 37 12.03 -3.39 19.51
C HIS A 37 11.91 -4.70 20.31
N ASN A 38 12.60 -4.75 21.45
CA ASN A 38 12.77 -5.94 22.29
C ASN A 38 11.93 -5.94 23.57
N ASN A 39 11.24 -4.84 23.87
CA ASN A 39 10.18 -4.76 24.87
C ASN A 39 8.86 -4.82 24.12
N ILE A 40 8.18 -5.95 24.20
CA ILE A 40 6.94 -6.20 23.45
C ILE A 40 5.80 -6.55 24.39
N GLN A 41 4.60 -6.31 23.96
CA GLN A 41 3.38 -6.65 24.66
C GLN A 41 2.67 -7.80 23.93
N LEU A 42 2.58 -8.94 24.60
CA LEU A 42 1.80 -10.06 24.11
C LEU A 42 0.33 -9.84 24.49
N LEU A 43 -0.54 -9.71 23.48
CA LEU A 43 -1.99 -9.81 23.69
C LEU A 43 -2.38 -11.28 23.62
N VAL A 44 -2.85 -11.81 24.74
CA VAL A 44 -3.18 -13.24 24.85
C VAL A 44 -4.68 -13.40 25.06
N LYS A 45 -5.30 -14.27 24.25
CA LYS A 45 -6.69 -14.67 24.38
C LYS A 45 -6.78 -16.13 24.81
N GLY A 46 -7.44 -16.39 25.92
CA GLY A 46 -7.87 -17.73 26.33
C GLY A 46 -9.29 -18.05 25.85
N ASP A 47 -9.72 -19.27 26.08
CA ASP A 47 -11.02 -19.80 25.63
C ASP A 47 -12.14 -19.69 26.69
N SER A 48 -11.81 -19.29 27.93
CA SER A 48 -12.74 -19.31 29.06
C SER A 48 -12.74 -18.00 29.85
N GLU A 49 -13.90 -17.71 30.45
CA GLU A 49 -14.03 -16.60 31.38
C GLU A 49 -13.10 -16.78 32.59
N GLY A 50 -12.52 -15.68 33.06
CA GLY A 50 -11.56 -15.67 34.13
C GLY A 50 -10.15 -16.11 33.75
N PHE A 51 -9.84 -16.30 32.47
CA PHE A 51 -8.51 -16.63 31.98
C PHE A 51 -7.47 -15.61 32.45
N ASN A 52 -7.80 -14.32 32.45
CA ASN A 52 -6.92 -13.23 32.85
C ASN A 52 -6.58 -13.17 34.34
N LYS A 53 -7.21 -14.01 35.20
CA LYS A 53 -6.92 -14.13 36.64
C LYS A 53 -5.82 -15.15 36.93
N GLY A 54 -5.42 -15.94 35.92
CA GLY A 54 -4.37 -16.96 36.03
C GLY A 54 -2.99 -16.37 36.23
N LYS A 55 -2.08 -17.18 36.82
CA LYS A 55 -0.65 -16.86 36.84
C LYS A 55 -0.04 -17.20 35.49
N ILE A 56 0.84 -16.34 35.01
CA ILE A 56 1.55 -16.55 33.73
C ILE A 56 3.02 -16.78 34.02
N LYS A 57 3.60 -17.79 33.39
CA LYS A 57 5.01 -18.10 33.49
C LYS A 57 5.64 -18.24 32.11
N ILE A 58 6.81 -17.67 31.94
CA ILE A 58 7.69 -17.87 30.80
C ILE A 58 9.04 -18.29 31.35
N ASN A 59 9.42 -19.51 31.09
CA ASN A 59 10.73 -20.03 31.51
C ASN A 59 11.61 -20.22 30.27
N TYR A 60 12.21 -19.13 29.80
CA TYR A 60 13.10 -19.14 28.63
C TYR A 60 14.29 -18.21 28.86
N PRO A 61 15.55 -18.69 28.63
CA PRO A 61 16.76 -17.88 28.85
C PRO A 61 16.70 -16.58 28.02
N GLY A 62 16.80 -15.45 28.71
CA GLY A 62 16.78 -14.14 28.07
C GLY A 62 15.39 -13.54 27.84
N ILE A 63 14.31 -14.19 28.26
CA ILE A 63 12.97 -13.58 28.26
C ILE A 63 12.50 -13.39 29.70
N SER A 64 12.01 -12.19 30.00
CA SER A 64 11.44 -11.87 31.33
C SER A 64 10.09 -11.16 31.20
N ILE A 65 9.13 -11.57 32.01
CA ILE A 65 7.86 -10.85 32.19
C ILE A 65 8.16 -9.57 32.98
N LYS A 66 7.71 -8.42 32.46
CA LYS A 66 7.82 -7.12 33.12
C LYS A 66 6.55 -6.76 33.86
N GLN A 67 5.41 -6.93 33.20
CA GLN A 67 4.11 -6.61 33.75
C GLN A 67 3.03 -7.49 33.12
N ILE A 68 1.97 -7.74 33.91
CA ILE A 68 0.77 -8.46 33.46
C ILE A 68 -0.41 -7.53 33.67
N HIS A 69 -1.20 -7.34 32.63
CA HIS A 69 -2.39 -6.47 32.63
C HIS A 69 -3.64 -7.31 32.32
N PRO A 70 -4.41 -7.73 33.33
CA PRO A 70 -5.74 -8.29 33.11
C PRO A 70 -6.62 -7.26 32.41
N LEU A 71 -7.22 -7.62 31.27
CA LEU A 71 -8.09 -6.70 30.53
C LEU A 71 -9.54 -6.81 31.00
N GLU A 72 -10.41 -5.88 30.58
CA GLU A 72 -11.82 -5.84 30.96
C GLU A 72 -12.56 -7.13 30.59
N ASN A 73 -12.32 -7.63 29.39
CA ASN A 73 -12.79 -8.93 28.96
C ASN A 73 -11.93 -10.01 29.64
N SER A 74 -12.54 -10.78 30.49
CA SER A 74 -11.84 -11.77 31.32
C SER A 74 -11.15 -12.90 30.56
N LYS A 75 -11.37 -13.01 29.25
CA LYS A 75 -10.65 -13.91 28.35
C LYS A 75 -9.30 -13.36 27.89
N TYR A 76 -9.03 -12.07 28.10
CA TYR A 76 -7.83 -11.42 27.58
C TYR A 76 -6.88 -10.93 28.67
N VAL A 77 -5.59 -11.07 28.39
CA VAL A 77 -4.52 -10.50 29.20
C VAL A 77 -3.45 -9.93 28.30
N ALA A 78 -2.95 -8.74 28.64
CA ALA A 78 -1.75 -8.21 28.00
C ALA A 78 -0.52 -8.47 28.88
N VAL A 79 0.56 -8.94 28.30
CA VAL A 79 1.78 -9.34 29.02
C VAL A 79 2.98 -8.61 28.42
N ASP A 80 3.53 -7.67 29.18
CA ASP A 80 4.75 -6.99 28.78
C ASP A 80 5.95 -7.90 29.06
N ILE A 81 6.72 -8.19 28.04
CA ILE A 81 7.94 -8.98 28.13
C ILE A 81 9.14 -8.20 27.61
N ALA A 82 10.31 -8.50 28.15
CA ALA A 82 11.59 -8.05 27.63
C ALA A 82 12.40 -9.23 27.11
N ILE A 83 12.94 -9.08 25.91
CA ILE A 83 13.81 -10.05 25.23
C ILE A 83 15.23 -9.51 25.28
N ALA A 84 16.12 -10.15 26.04
CA ALA A 84 17.50 -9.74 26.13
C ALA A 84 18.24 -9.95 24.81
N SER A 85 19.27 -9.15 24.54
CA SER A 85 20.11 -9.30 23.36
C SER A 85 20.85 -10.66 23.28
N THR A 86 20.95 -11.34 24.42
CA THR A 86 21.55 -12.68 24.55
C THR A 86 20.56 -13.82 24.31
N ALA A 87 19.25 -13.52 24.22
CA ALA A 87 18.24 -14.54 23.94
C ALA A 87 18.51 -15.21 22.58
N LYS A 88 18.37 -16.53 22.55
CA LYS A 88 18.59 -17.32 21.34
C LYS A 88 17.25 -17.66 20.69
N PRO A 89 17.18 -17.82 19.37
CA PRO A 89 15.99 -18.36 18.72
C PRO A 89 15.59 -19.73 19.26
N GLY A 90 14.30 -19.99 19.38
CA GLY A 90 13.76 -21.25 19.86
C GLY A 90 12.28 -21.20 20.20
N LYS A 91 11.74 -22.31 20.68
CA LYS A 91 10.37 -22.46 21.13
C LYS A 91 10.27 -22.00 22.59
N VAL A 92 9.45 -21.00 22.83
CA VAL A 92 9.17 -20.42 24.14
C VAL A 92 7.84 -20.97 24.63
N THR A 93 7.84 -21.71 25.71
CA THR A 93 6.60 -22.18 26.35
C THR A 93 6.06 -21.09 27.26
N ILE A 94 4.84 -20.65 27.03
CA ILE A 94 4.07 -19.75 27.89
C ILE A 94 3.03 -20.58 28.62
N GLU A 95 3.14 -20.63 29.94
CA GLU A 95 2.22 -21.37 30.82
C GLU A 95 1.21 -20.43 31.47
N PHE A 96 -0.04 -20.85 31.47
CA PHE A 96 -1.16 -20.18 32.14
C PHE A 96 -1.72 -21.11 33.21
N ILE A 97 -1.66 -20.67 34.47
CA ILE A 97 -2.04 -21.47 35.62
C ILE A 97 -3.28 -20.83 36.26
N ASN A 98 -4.43 -21.48 36.13
CA ASN A 98 -5.68 -21.05 36.69
C ASN A 98 -6.33 -22.20 37.48
N ASN A 99 -6.63 -21.99 38.79
CA ASN A 99 -7.25 -22.98 39.66
C ASN A 99 -6.62 -24.38 39.57
N ASN A 100 -5.27 -24.46 39.63
CA ASN A 100 -4.48 -25.68 39.52
C ASN A 100 -4.54 -26.38 38.15
N LYS A 101 -5.23 -25.81 37.14
CA LYS A 101 -5.18 -26.25 35.77
C LYS A 101 -4.08 -25.48 35.04
N ILE A 102 -3.19 -26.20 34.38
CA ILE A 102 -2.12 -25.62 33.56
C ILE A 102 -2.51 -25.79 32.10
N SER A 103 -2.53 -24.70 31.35
CA SER A 103 -2.56 -24.70 29.89
C SER A 103 -1.31 -23.99 29.37
N SER A 104 -0.84 -24.36 28.20
CA SER A 104 0.37 -23.77 27.62
C SER A 104 0.24 -23.58 26.14
N VAL A 105 1.00 -22.63 25.61
CA VAL A 105 1.17 -22.41 24.18
C VAL A 105 2.67 -22.30 23.85
N GLU A 106 3.07 -22.87 22.73
CA GLU A 106 4.41 -22.65 22.17
C GLU A 106 4.38 -21.36 21.35
N TRP A 107 5.23 -20.42 21.74
CA TRP A 107 5.46 -19.17 21.03
C TRP A 107 6.88 -19.17 20.46
N LEU A 108 7.05 -18.69 19.22
CA LEU A 108 8.33 -18.78 18.53
C LEU A 108 9.14 -17.49 18.67
N LEU A 109 10.36 -17.59 19.19
CA LEU A 109 11.39 -16.59 19.02
C LEU A 109 12.25 -17.00 17.83
N LYS A 110 12.11 -16.31 16.70
CA LYS A 110 12.77 -16.64 15.43
C LYS A 110 14.16 -16.01 15.31
N GLU A 111 14.98 -16.50 14.39
CA GLU A 111 16.16 -15.82 13.90
C GLU A 111 15.74 -14.70 12.94
N ARG A 112 16.40 -13.54 13.03
CA ARG A 112 16.14 -12.39 12.15
C ARG A 112 16.50 -12.67 10.69
N ARG A 113 15.73 -12.10 9.78
CA ARG A 113 16.09 -11.99 8.37
C ARG A 113 17.38 -11.18 8.22
N LYS A 114 18.29 -11.62 7.35
CA LYS A 114 19.54 -10.90 7.06
C LYS A 114 19.33 -9.86 5.98
N GLY A 115 20.09 -8.77 6.01
CA GLY A 115 20.12 -7.77 4.96
C GLY A 115 19.12 -6.62 5.12
N ASN A 116 18.71 -6.28 6.35
CA ASN A 116 17.92 -5.09 6.67
C ASN A 116 18.49 -3.85 5.97
N GLY A 117 17.66 -3.16 5.18
CA GLY A 117 18.01 -2.00 4.37
C GLY A 117 18.86 -2.30 3.12
N VAL A 118 19.08 -3.59 2.78
CA VAL A 118 19.85 -4.01 1.60
C VAL A 118 19.07 -4.99 0.72
N THR A 119 18.50 -6.05 1.31
CA THR A 119 17.72 -7.06 0.61
C THR A 119 16.23 -7.02 0.97
N TYR A 120 15.87 -6.31 2.03
CA TYR A 120 14.49 -5.98 2.44
C TYR A 120 14.51 -4.70 3.28
N ALA A 121 13.37 -4.11 3.57
CA ALA A 121 13.24 -2.82 4.25
C ALA A 121 14.11 -1.72 3.60
N GLN A 122 14.20 -1.75 2.27
CA GLN A 122 15.11 -0.91 1.48
C GLN A 122 14.60 0.53 1.33
N GLY A 123 13.30 0.74 1.55
CA GLY A 123 12.62 1.98 1.22
C GLY A 123 12.47 2.21 -0.28
N ILE A 124 11.59 3.13 -0.63
CA ILE A 124 11.40 3.61 -2.01
C ILE A 124 11.81 5.08 -2.12
N ASN A 125 12.15 5.51 -3.32
CA ASN A 125 12.55 6.88 -3.63
C ASN A 125 12.26 7.22 -5.10
N SER A 126 12.62 8.43 -5.53
CA SER A 126 12.38 8.90 -6.89
C SER A 126 13.02 8.08 -8.02
N ALA A 127 13.90 7.13 -7.73
CA ALA A 127 14.42 6.21 -8.73
C ALA A 127 13.48 5.02 -8.98
N ASP A 128 12.52 4.79 -8.08
CA ASP A 128 11.58 3.70 -8.22
C ASP A 128 10.41 4.06 -9.14
N LEU A 129 9.81 3.04 -9.73
CA LEU A 129 8.53 3.05 -10.44
C LEU A 129 7.65 1.97 -9.81
N ILE A 130 6.53 2.38 -9.25
CA ILE A 130 5.57 1.49 -8.61
C ILE A 130 4.60 0.96 -9.67
N TYR A 131 4.45 -0.36 -9.74
CA TYR A 131 3.33 -1.01 -10.42
C TYR A 131 2.32 -1.43 -9.36
N PHE A 132 1.17 -0.76 -9.36
CA PHE A 132 0.09 -0.99 -8.41
C PHE A 132 -0.95 -1.93 -9.01
N LEU A 133 -1.33 -2.98 -8.28
CA LEU A 133 -2.30 -3.95 -8.74
C LEU A 133 -3.21 -4.47 -7.59
N MET A 134 -4.34 -5.03 -7.99
CA MET A 134 -5.22 -5.81 -7.12
C MET A 134 -4.96 -7.30 -7.36
N PRO A 135 -4.52 -8.07 -6.35
CA PRO A 135 -4.25 -9.51 -6.54
C PRO A 135 -5.42 -10.25 -7.17
N ASP A 136 -6.62 -10.06 -6.62
CA ASP A 136 -7.85 -10.71 -7.10
C ASP A 136 -8.19 -10.43 -8.57
N ARG A 137 -7.65 -9.33 -9.16
CA ARG A 137 -7.99 -8.82 -10.50
C ARG A 137 -6.84 -8.89 -11.50
N PHE A 138 -5.67 -9.34 -11.08
CA PHE A 138 -4.49 -9.31 -11.94
C PHE A 138 -4.28 -10.61 -12.71
N SER A 139 -4.19 -11.72 -12.02
CA SER A 139 -4.03 -13.04 -12.66
C SER A 139 -4.29 -14.17 -11.68
N ASP A 140 -5.01 -15.19 -12.12
CA ASP A 140 -5.22 -16.44 -11.42
C ASP A 140 -4.08 -17.41 -11.80
N GLY A 141 -3.29 -17.78 -10.81
CA GLY A 141 -2.16 -18.71 -10.99
C GLY A 141 -2.36 -20.06 -10.30
N ASP A 142 -3.32 -20.15 -9.37
CA ASP A 142 -3.62 -21.36 -8.62
C ASP A 142 -5.12 -21.47 -8.29
N THR A 143 -5.89 -22.04 -9.19
CA THR A 143 -7.34 -22.23 -9.05
C THR A 143 -7.76 -23.04 -7.82
N THR A 144 -6.81 -23.69 -7.12
CA THR A 144 -7.12 -24.48 -5.92
C THR A 144 -7.40 -23.63 -4.69
N ASN A 145 -7.00 -22.35 -4.72
CA ASN A 145 -7.20 -21.41 -3.62
C ASN A 145 -8.36 -20.42 -3.82
N ASP A 146 -9.03 -20.43 -4.99
CA ASP A 146 -10.15 -19.52 -5.31
C ASP A 146 -11.25 -19.51 -4.25
N LYS A 147 -11.54 -20.68 -3.69
CA LYS A 147 -12.53 -20.88 -2.64
C LYS A 147 -11.96 -21.70 -1.49
N ILE A 148 -11.93 -21.11 -0.32
CA ILE A 148 -11.44 -21.76 0.89
C ILE A 148 -12.63 -22.20 1.75
N LYS A 149 -12.71 -23.50 2.02
CA LYS A 149 -13.77 -24.06 2.86
C LYS A 149 -13.73 -23.43 4.26
N GLY A 150 -14.87 -22.89 4.69
CA GLY A 150 -15.03 -22.28 6.00
C GLY A 150 -14.93 -20.77 6.00
N MET A 151 -14.42 -20.14 4.96
CA MET A 151 -14.54 -18.69 4.78
C MET A 151 -15.97 -18.30 4.41
N ARG A 152 -16.36 -17.08 4.80
CA ARG A 152 -17.73 -16.57 4.64
C ARG A 152 -18.06 -16.23 3.19
N ASP A 153 -17.16 -15.54 2.51
CA ASP A 153 -17.31 -15.22 1.09
C ASP A 153 -16.84 -16.39 0.22
N GLN A 154 -17.80 -17.00 -0.46
CA GLN A 154 -17.59 -18.11 -1.39
C GLN A 154 -17.89 -17.69 -2.84
N SER A 155 -17.96 -16.38 -3.11
CA SER A 155 -18.14 -15.86 -4.46
C SER A 155 -16.94 -16.24 -5.35
N LEU A 156 -17.20 -16.48 -6.61
CA LEU A 156 -16.21 -16.63 -7.67
C LEU A 156 -16.94 -16.43 -9.00
N ASN A 157 -17.00 -15.21 -9.48
CA ASN A 157 -17.75 -14.88 -10.69
C ASN A 157 -17.22 -13.62 -11.36
N ARG A 158 -16.43 -13.75 -12.38
CA ARG A 158 -15.81 -12.65 -13.14
C ARG A 158 -16.80 -11.72 -13.88
N ASN A 159 -18.07 -12.07 -13.94
CA ASN A 159 -19.12 -11.20 -14.51
C ASN A 159 -19.73 -10.24 -13.48
N GLU A 160 -19.44 -10.45 -12.19
CA GLU A 160 -19.97 -9.64 -11.10
C GLU A 160 -18.83 -8.83 -10.47
N ILE A 161 -18.88 -7.51 -10.65
CA ILE A 161 -17.78 -6.58 -10.30
C ILE A 161 -17.38 -6.58 -8.81
N TYR A 162 -18.22 -7.13 -7.94
CA TYR A 162 -17.99 -7.20 -6.50
C TYR A 162 -17.75 -8.62 -5.98
N ASP A 163 -17.87 -9.62 -6.83
CA ASP A 163 -17.46 -10.97 -6.51
C ASP A 163 -15.94 -11.12 -6.62
N ARG A 164 -15.40 -12.14 -6.01
CA ARG A 164 -14.00 -12.50 -6.22
C ARG A 164 -13.83 -13.11 -7.63
N HIS A 165 -12.64 -12.87 -8.20
CA HIS A 165 -12.30 -13.36 -9.54
C HIS A 165 -11.19 -14.42 -9.52
N GLY A 166 -10.56 -14.66 -8.35
CA GLY A 166 -9.61 -15.76 -8.16
C GLY A 166 -8.16 -15.40 -8.43
N GLY A 167 -7.84 -14.14 -8.73
CA GLY A 167 -6.44 -13.73 -8.87
C GLY A 167 -5.67 -13.86 -7.54
N ASP A 168 -4.37 -14.22 -7.62
CA ASP A 168 -3.58 -14.62 -6.47
C ASP A 168 -2.08 -14.30 -6.60
N PHE A 169 -1.29 -14.62 -5.56
CA PHE A 169 0.16 -14.41 -5.56
C PHE A 169 0.89 -15.26 -6.60
N GLN A 170 0.39 -16.46 -6.90
CA GLN A 170 1.01 -17.30 -7.93
C GLN A 170 0.85 -16.66 -9.31
N GLY A 171 -0.33 -16.10 -9.62
CA GLY A 171 -0.56 -15.35 -10.84
C GLY A 171 0.37 -14.14 -10.96
N ILE A 172 0.60 -13.40 -9.87
CA ILE A 172 1.57 -12.29 -9.87
C ILE A 172 2.99 -12.81 -10.13
N ILE A 173 3.41 -13.89 -9.44
CA ILE A 173 4.74 -14.50 -9.61
C ILE A 173 4.97 -14.91 -11.07
N ASN A 174 3.97 -15.50 -11.72
CA ASN A 174 4.03 -15.93 -13.11
C ASN A 174 4.29 -14.77 -14.09
N HIS A 175 3.92 -13.55 -13.72
CA HIS A 175 3.98 -12.37 -14.59
C HIS A 175 4.97 -11.28 -14.13
N LEU A 176 5.88 -11.59 -13.19
CA LEU A 176 6.90 -10.63 -12.75
C LEU A 176 7.82 -10.18 -13.89
N ASP A 177 8.08 -11.02 -14.88
CA ASP A 177 8.89 -10.63 -16.03
C ASP A 177 8.18 -9.56 -16.89
N TYR A 178 6.87 -9.64 -17.03
CA TYR A 178 6.06 -8.60 -17.67
C TYR A 178 6.19 -7.28 -16.91
N ILE A 179 5.93 -7.28 -15.60
CA ILE A 179 6.00 -6.10 -14.74
C ILE A 179 7.39 -5.47 -14.80
N GLN A 180 8.44 -6.28 -14.70
CA GLN A 180 9.83 -5.80 -14.79
C GLN A 180 10.16 -5.24 -16.18
N SER A 181 9.63 -5.84 -17.25
CA SER A 181 9.85 -5.38 -18.64
C SER A 181 9.24 -4.01 -18.92
N LEU A 182 8.16 -3.66 -18.22
CA LEU A 182 7.59 -2.31 -18.25
C LEU A 182 8.49 -1.24 -17.62
N GLY A 183 9.58 -1.63 -16.94
CA GLY A 183 10.46 -0.72 -16.24
C GLY A 183 10.13 -0.54 -14.76
N ALA A 184 9.11 -1.22 -14.24
CA ALA A 184 8.76 -1.18 -12.82
C ALA A 184 9.88 -1.77 -11.95
N THR A 185 10.09 -1.16 -10.80
CA THR A 185 11.08 -1.60 -9.79
C THR A 185 10.42 -2.04 -8.50
N THR A 186 9.14 -1.79 -8.34
CA THR A 186 8.41 -1.99 -7.09
C THR A 186 6.99 -2.43 -7.39
N VAL A 187 6.49 -3.41 -6.65
CA VAL A 187 5.09 -3.85 -6.69
C VAL A 187 4.38 -3.39 -5.42
N TRP A 188 3.23 -2.76 -5.59
CA TRP A 188 2.27 -2.49 -4.54
C TRP A 188 0.97 -3.23 -4.85
N MET A 189 0.42 -3.90 -3.85
CA MET A 189 -0.85 -4.61 -3.93
C MET A 189 -1.87 -3.98 -2.99
N THR A 190 -3.16 -4.02 -3.35
CA THR A 190 -4.23 -3.82 -2.35
C THR A 190 -4.02 -4.79 -1.18
N PRO A 191 -4.63 -4.54 0.01
CA PRO A 191 -4.30 -5.31 1.20
C PRO A 191 -4.44 -6.82 1.01
N VAL A 192 -3.48 -7.54 1.56
CA VAL A 192 -3.36 -9.02 1.43
C VAL A 192 -3.64 -9.75 2.75
N ILE A 193 -3.91 -9.00 3.81
CA ILE A 193 -4.34 -9.53 5.12
C ILE A 193 -5.74 -10.13 4.98
N GLU A 194 -6.04 -11.14 5.79
CA GLU A 194 -7.32 -11.85 5.77
C GLU A 194 -8.52 -10.88 5.81
N ASN A 195 -9.40 -11.03 4.84
CA ASN A 195 -10.66 -10.30 4.73
C ASN A 195 -11.81 -11.31 4.62
N ASP A 196 -12.18 -11.93 5.75
CA ASP A 196 -13.26 -12.93 5.80
C ASP A 196 -14.61 -12.25 6.13
N GLU A 197 -14.96 -11.17 5.39
CA GLU A 197 -16.30 -10.62 5.36
C GLU A 197 -17.24 -11.51 4.52
N PRO A 198 -18.57 -11.40 4.67
CA PRO A 198 -19.53 -12.21 3.89
C PRO A 198 -19.58 -11.91 2.39
N ASN A 199 -19.11 -10.73 1.97
CA ASN A 199 -19.10 -10.25 0.59
C ASN A 199 -18.15 -9.06 0.42
N ARG A 200 -17.86 -8.68 -0.83
CA ARG A 200 -16.96 -7.57 -1.16
C ARG A 200 -15.58 -7.72 -0.54
N THR A 201 -15.02 -8.91 -0.65
CA THR A 201 -13.69 -9.22 -0.10
C THR A 201 -12.57 -9.04 -1.11
N GLU A 202 -12.92 -8.74 -2.35
CA GLU A 202 -12.01 -8.59 -3.49
C GLU A 202 -11.00 -7.44 -3.29
N HIS A 203 -11.38 -6.42 -2.54
CA HIS A 203 -10.54 -5.22 -2.35
C HIS A 203 -9.53 -5.34 -1.20
N GLY A 204 -9.80 -6.19 -0.20
CA GLY A 204 -8.88 -6.45 0.92
C GLY A 204 -8.95 -5.49 2.11
N TYR A 205 -9.66 -4.36 2.06
CA TYR A 205 -9.60 -3.29 3.09
C TYR A 205 -10.39 -3.56 4.38
N SER A 206 -11.08 -4.69 4.53
CA SER A 206 -11.88 -5.03 5.72
C SER A 206 -11.22 -6.16 6.51
N PHE A 207 -10.11 -5.89 7.19
CA PHE A 207 -9.32 -6.90 7.92
C PHE A 207 -10.15 -7.62 8.98
N THR A 208 -10.15 -8.96 8.92
CA THR A 208 -10.79 -9.79 9.95
C THR A 208 -9.79 -10.37 10.94
N ASN A 209 -8.53 -10.58 10.52
CA ASN A 209 -7.44 -10.97 11.41
C ASN A 209 -6.10 -10.44 10.89
N HIS A 210 -5.49 -9.50 11.59
CA HIS A 210 -4.25 -8.85 11.16
C HIS A 210 -3.05 -9.80 10.99
N TYR A 211 -2.98 -10.89 11.75
CA TYR A 211 -1.84 -11.83 11.71
C TYR A 211 -2.05 -13.02 10.79
N VAL A 212 -3.01 -12.94 9.86
CA VAL A 212 -3.26 -13.95 8.83
C VAL A 212 -3.21 -13.32 7.44
N ILE A 213 -2.44 -13.88 6.54
CA ILE A 213 -2.50 -13.56 5.12
C ILE A 213 -3.66 -14.31 4.50
N ASP A 214 -4.46 -13.64 3.68
CA ASP A 214 -5.66 -14.23 3.08
C ASP A 214 -5.32 -15.53 2.31
N PRO A 215 -5.89 -16.67 2.71
CA PRO A 215 -5.56 -17.95 2.11
C PRO A 215 -6.01 -18.04 0.65
N ARG A 216 -6.98 -17.21 0.21
CA ARG A 216 -7.43 -17.15 -1.19
C ARG A 216 -6.38 -16.50 -2.11
N TYR A 217 -5.37 -15.84 -1.56
CA TYR A 217 -4.19 -15.40 -2.32
C TYR A 217 -3.02 -16.40 -2.25
N GLY A 218 -3.19 -17.54 -1.53
CA GLY A 218 -2.13 -18.54 -1.27
C GLY A 218 -1.50 -18.45 0.11
N GLY A 219 -1.98 -17.55 0.98
CA GLY A 219 -1.58 -17.41 2.37
C GLY A 219 -0.13 -16.99 2.59
N GLU A 220 0.33 -17.13 3.84
CA GLU A 220 1.64 -16.63 4.31
C GLU A 220 2.81 -17.18 3.50
N LYS A 221 2.80 -18.49 3.20
CA LYS A 221 3.88 -19.14 2.45
C LYS A 221 4.05 -18.54 1.06
N LYS A 222 2.93 -18.37 0.33
CA LYS A 222 2.97 -17.85 -1.03
C LYS A 222 3.31 -16.35 -1.06
N TYR A 223 2.92 -15.59 -0.03
CA TYR A 223 3.31 -14.19 0.10
C TYR A 223 4.84 -14.03 0.30
N LYS A 224 5.45 -14.92 1.11
CA LYS A 224 6.93 -14.97 1.23
C LYS A 224 7.59 -15.33 -0.10
N GLU A 225 7.06 -16.33 -0.82
CA GLU A 225 7.57 -16.71 -2.14
C GLU A 225 7.52 -15.53 -3.14
N LEU A 226 6.43 -14.74 -3.13
CA LEU A 226 6.32 -13.53 -3.95
C LEU A 226 7.37 -12.49 -3.56
N SER A 227 7.52 -12.21 -2.27
CA SER A 227 8.54 -11.27 -1.78
C SER A 227 9.95 -11.69 -2.21
N ASP A 228 10.30 -12.95 -2.01
CA ASP A 228 11.60 -13.49 -2.41
C ASP A 228 11.80 -13.46 -3.93
N ALA A 229 10.74 -13.69 -4.72
CA ALA A 229 10.79 -13.61 -6.18
C ALA A 229 11.01 -12.16 -6.67
N LEU A 230 10.41 -11.17 -6.01
CA LEU A 230 10.65 -9.75 -6.26
C LEU A 230 12.10 -9.38 -5.92
N HIS A 231 12.57 -9.69 -4.72
CA HIS A 231 13.92 -9.37 -4.27
C HIS A 231 15.00 -10.02 -5.14
N LYS A 232 14.79 -11.27 -5.58
CA LYS A 232 15.69 -11.95 -6.53
C LYS A 232 15.84 -11.20 -7.86
N ARG A 233 14.83 -10.44 -8.27
CA ARG A 233 14.85 -9.58 -9.48
C ARG A 233 15.36 -8.16 -9.20
N GLY A 234 15.77 -7.85 -7.97
CA GLY A 234 16.11 -6.49 -7.54
C GLY A 234 14.89 -5.56 -7.47
N MET A 235 13.71 -6.12 -7.40
CA MET A 235 12.45 -5.39 -7.21
C MET A 235 12.08 -5.32 -5.73
N LYS A 236 11.19 -4.39 -5.38
CA LYS A 236 10.76 -4.10 -4.01
C LYS A 236 9.28 -4.45 -3.82
N LEU A 237 8.91 -4.68 -2.55
CA LEU A 237 7.55 -4.95 -2.12
C LEU A 237 7.02 -3.81 -1.26
N ILE A 238 5.89 -3.22 -1.64
CA ILE A 238 5.10 -2.33 -0.78
C ILE A 238 3.92 -3.11 -0.23
N GLN A 239 3.71 -3.04 1.07
CA GLN A 239 2.49 -3.55 1.70
C GLN A 239 1.53 -2.40 1.99
N ASP A 240 0.24 -2.64 1.74
CA ASP A 240 -0.85 -1.75 2.10
C ASP A 240 -1.27 -2.00 3.56
N ALA A 241 -1.27 -0.96 4.38
CA ALA A 241 -1.59 -1.03 5.79
C ALA A 241 -2.90 -0.30 6.09
N VAL A 242 -3.84 -1.00 6.71
CA VAL A 242 -5.10 -0.44 7.19
C VAL A 242 -5.04 -0.36 8.71
N TYR A 243 -4.90 0.85 9.25
CA TYR A 243 -4.82 1.09 10.69
C TYR A 243 -6.05 1.81 11.25
N ASN A 244 -6.80 2.50 10.38
CA ASN A 244 -7.94 3.31 10.78
C ASN A 244 -9.16 2.48 11.18
N HIS A 245 -9.41 1.40 10.48
CA HIS A 245 -10.61 0.59 10.64
C HIS A 245 -10.33 -0.89 10.45
N VAL A 246 -11.32 -1.70 10.78
CA VAL A 246 -11.32 -3.16 10.54
C VAL A 246 -12.62 -3.59 9.87
N GLY A 247 -12.70 -4.85 9.43
CA GLY A 247 -13.95 -5.43 8.96
C GLY A 247 -14.94 -5.69 10.10
N SER A 248 -16.22 -5.76 9.78
CA SER A 248 -17.30 -6.03 10.74
C SER A 248 -17.21 -7.43 11.35
N MET A 249 -16.53 -8.36 10.70
CA MET A 249 -16.27 -9.72 11.18
C MET A 249 -14.88 -9.87 11.82
N ASN A 250 -14.21 -8.76 12.15
CA ASN A 250 -12.92 -8.81 12.83
C ASN A 250 -13.04 -9.52 14.18
N ILE A 251 -12.01 -10.32 14.52
CA ILE A 251 -11.97 -11.11 15.76
C ILE A 251 -12.18 -10.28 17.03
N PHE A 252 -11.80 -9.00 17.02
CA PHE A 252 -11.99 -8.09 18.15
C PHE A 252 -13.34 -7.36 18.15
N ILE A 253 -14.01 -7.24 17.00
CA ILE A 253 -15.42 -6.79 16.95
C ILE A 253 -16.31 -7.86 17.57
N LEU A 254 -16.02 -9.12 17.28
CA LEU A 254 -16.80 -10.25 17.78
C LEU A 254 -16.58 -10.51 19.28
N ASP A 255 -15.38 -10.19 19.79
CA ASP A 255 -15.01 -10.43 21.20
C ASP A 255 -13.93 -9.40 21.62
N PRO A 256 -14.30 -8.15 21.95
CA PRO A 256 -13.34 -7.08 22.21
C PRO A 256 -12.60 -7.27 23.54
N PRO A 257 -11.29 -7.00 23.58
CA PRO A 257 -10.49 -7.07 24.82
C PRO A 257 -10.86 -6.01 25.88
N THR A 258 -11.23 -4.81 25.43
CA THR A 258 -11.74 -3.71 26.27
C THR A 258 -12.91 -3.03 25.57
N LYS A 259 -13.77 -2.33 26.31
CA LYS A 259 -14.94 -1.63 25.75
C LYS A 259 -14.54 -0.51 24.78
N ASP A 260 -13.40 0.11 25.01
CA ASP A 260 -12.85 1.22 24.22
C ASP A 260 -11.85 0.76 23.13
N TRP A 261 -11.89 -0.52 22.73
CA TRP A 261 -11.07 -1.04 21.65
C TRP A 261 -11.37 -0.38 20.30
N PHE A 262 -12.66 -0.04 20.11
CA PHE A 262 -13.19 0.71 18.98
C PHE A 262 -13.90 1.95 19.45
N HIS A 263 -13.92 3.01 18.64
CA HIS A 263 -14.73 4.17 18.93
C HIS A 263 -16.22 3.80 18.89
N GLN A 264 -16.89 4.07 20.02
CA GLN A 264 -18.31 3.75 20.23
C GLN A 264 -19.15 5.01 20.14
N TRP A 265 -20.31 4.89 19.49
CA TRP A 265 -21.31 5.94 19.36
C TRP A 265 -22.68 5.42 19.82
N PRO A 266 -23.57 6.27 20.39
CA PRO A 266 -24.92 5.85 20.78
C PRO A 266 -25.73 5.28 19.61
N THR A 267 -25.50 5.80 18.40
CA THR A 267 -26.02 5.30 17.13
C THR A 267 -24.87 5.33 16.12
N TYR A 268 -24.96 4.56 15.05
CA TYR A 268 -23.96 4.60 13.98
C TYR A 268 -23.67 6.05 13.56
N THR A 269 -22.41 6.45 13.64
CA THR A 269 -21.93 7.76 13.26
C THR A 269 -20.77 7.59 12.27
N SER A 270 -20.99 8.03 11.04
CA SER A 270 -19.96 8.06 10.00
C SER A 270 -18.98 9.19 10.27
N THR A 271 -17.73 9.03 9.87
CA THR A 271 -16.83 10.18 9.72
C THR A 271 -17.44 11.21 8.78
N ASN A 272 -17.13 12.49 9.00
CA ASN A 272 -17.64 13.56 8.13
C ASN A 272 -16.85 13.70 6.81
N TYR A 273 -15.78 12.90 6.62
CA TYR A 273 -14.89 12.92 5.45
C TYR A 273 -14.28 14.29 5.14
N LYS A 274 -14.06 15.12 6.17
CA LYS A 274 -13.48 16.46 6.06
C LYS A 274 -12.17 16.53 6.83
N ASP A 275 -11.07 16.74 6.11
CA ASP A 275 -9.74 16.92 6.69
C ASP A 275 -9.58 18.27 7.43
N GLN A 276 -10.34 19.29 7.02
CA GLN A 276 -10.24 20.65 7.54
C GLN A 276 -10.35 20.75 9.07
N PRO A 277 -11.28 20.06 9.75
CA PRO A 277 -11.38 20.13 11.21
C PRO A 277 -10.09 19.81 11.96
N LEU A 278 -9.18 19.04 11.36
CA LEU A 278 -7.94 18.63 12.02
C LEU A 278 -6.92 19.78 12.18
N TYR A 279 -6.99 20.79 11.31
CA TYR A 279 -6.02 21.90 11.30
C TYR A 279 -6.68 23.29 11.29
N ASP A 280 -8.00 23.37 11.08
CA ASP A 280 -8.74 24.63 11.10
C ASP A 280 -8.77 25.19 12.53
N PRO A 281 -8.25 26.44 12.76
CA PRO A 281 -8.27 27.03 14.08
C PRO A 281 -9.69 27.36 14.61
N TYR A 282 -10.69 27.35 13.73
CA TYR A 282 -12.09 27.64 14.03
C TYR A 282 -12.97 26.41 14.12
N ALA A 283 -12.44 25.22 13.84
CA ALA A 283 -13.22 24.00 13.84
C ALA A 283 -13.79 23.65 15.21
N SER A 284 -15.04 23.16 15.22
CA SER A 284 -15.67 22.66 16.44
C SER A 284 -14.96 21.40 16.93
N THR A 285 -14.96 21.20 18.25
CA THR A 285 -14.43 19.97 18.86
C THR A 285 -15.25 18.74 18.43
N GLN A 286 -16.55 18.93 18.21
CA GLN A 286 -17.43 17.85 17.74
C GLN A 286 -17.05 17.41 16.32
N ASP A 287 -16.82 18.34 15.40
CA ASP A 287 -16.44 17.99 14.02
C ASP A 287 -15.07 17.31 13.97
N LYS A 288 -14.11 17.76 14.80
CA LYS A 288 -12.82 17.07 14.96
C LYS A 288 -13.02 15.62 15.38
N LYS A 289 -13.84 15.40 16.42
CA LYS A 289 -14.14 14.07 16.92
C LYS A 289 -14.87 13.19 15.90
N ILE A 290 -15.83 13.75 15.16
CA ILE A 290 -16.54 13.00 14.11
C ILE A 290 -15.57 12.64 12.97
N MET A 291 -14.64 13.52 12.63
CA MET A 291 -13.63 13.25 11.60
C MET A 291 -12.72 12.09 11.98
N SER A 292 -12.17 12.09 13.21
CA SER A 292 -11.18 11.11 13.65
C SER A 292 -11.79 9.80 14.15
N ASP A 293 -12.96 9.87 14.82
CA ASP A 293 -13.51 8.73 15.56
C ASP A 293 -14.77 8.16 14.89
N GLY A 294 -15.30 8.83 13.86
CA GLY A 294 -16.44 8.34 13.07
C GLY A 294 -16.07 7.14 12.22
N TRP A 295 -16.95 6.15 12.14
CA TRP A 295 -16.70 4.95 11.35
C TRP A 295 -16.60 5.28 9.85
N PHE A 296 -15.68 4.63 9.15
CA PHE A 296 -15.48 4.89 7.72
C PHE A 296 -16.70 4.46 6.90
N THR A 297 -17.26 3.29 7.19
CA THR A 297 -18.56 2.82 6.68
C THR A 297 -19.27 2.01 7.77
N PRO A 298 -20.56 1.67 7.63
CA PRO A 298 -21.24 0.80 8.58
C PRO A 298 -20.59 -0.58 8.80
N LYS A 299 -19.79 -1.03 7.84
CA LYS A 299 -19.06 -2.31 7.87
C LYS A 299 -17.56 -2.16 8.18
N MET A 300 -17.11 -0.94 8.44
CA MET A 300 -15.73 -0.61 8.76
C MET A 300 -15.64 0.18 10.06
N PRO A 301 -15.80 -0.51 11.21
CA PRO A 301 -15.67 0.07 12.54
C PRO A 301 -14.33 0.75 12.75
N ASP A 302 -14.37 1.94 13.36
CA ASP A 302 -13.19 2.75 13.61
C ASP A 302 -12.41 2.26 14.83
N VAL A 303 -11.10 2.17 14.68
CA VAL A 303 -10.15 1.67 15.68
C VAL A 303 -9.76 2.78 16.66
N ASN A 304 -9.91 2.55 17.96
CA ASN A 304 -9.41 3.50 18.95
C ASN A 304 -7.90 3.35 19.16
N GLN A 305 -7.11 4.07 18.40
CA GLN A 305 -5.64 4.06 18.46
C GLN A 305 -5.09 4.81 19.69
N SER A 306 -5.93 5.49 20.48
CA SER A 306 -5.56 6.03 21.78
C SER A 306 -5.55 4.96 22.88
N ASN A 307 -6.21 3.80 22.67
CA ASN A 307 -6.10 2.64 23.55
C ASN A 307 -4.67 2.08 23.46
N PRO A 308 -3.89 2.05 24.58
CA PRO A 308 -2.49 1.69 24.54
C PRO A 308 -2.23 0.23 24.11
N TYR A 309 -3.14 -0.68 24.44
CA TYR A 309 -3.02 -2.09 24.08
C TYR A 309 -3.22 -2.31 22.59
N PHE A 310 -4.23 -1.62 22.00
CA PHE A 310 -4.46 -1.71 20.58
C PHE A 310 -3.36 -0.99 19.78
N ALA A 311 -2.91 0.16 20.25
CA ALA A 311 -1.76 0.86 19.64
C ALA A 311 -0.52 -0.02 19.59
N ASN A 312 -0.18 -0.70 20.70
CA ASN A 312 0.95 -1.64 20.75
C ASN A 312 0.75 -2.83 19.79
N TYR A 313 -0.46 -3.40 19.75
CA TYR A 313 -0.81 -4.47 18.83
C TYR A 313 -0.56 -4.08 17.36
N LEU A 314 -1.01 -2.89 16.94
CA LEU A 314 -0.83 -2.39 15.57
C LEU A 314 0.62 -2.05 15.24
N ILE A 315 1.36 -1.39 16.16
CA ILE A 315 2.79 -1.08 15.96
C ILE A 315 3.61 -2.36 15.83
N GLN A 316 3.37 -3.32 16.70
CA GLN A 316 4.05 -4.63 16.65
C GLN A 316 3.69 -5.41 15.40
N HIS A 317 2.42 -5.35 14.95
CA HIS A 317 2.00 -5.94 13.67
C HIS A 317 2.75 -5.31 12.48
N ALA A 318 2.90 -3.98 12.46
CA ALA A 318 3.65 -3.30 11.40
C ALA A 318 5.11 -3.78 11.34
N ILE A 319 5.80 -3.83 12.49
CA ILE A 319 7.18 -4.34 12.59
C ILE A 319 7.24 -5.82 12.19
N TRP A 320 6.26 -6.61 12.65
CA TRP A 320 6.15 -8.04 12.35
C TRP A 320 6.03 -8.29 10.84
N CYS A 321 5.18 -7.55 10.13
CA CYS A 321 5.04 -7.69 8.69
C CYS A 321 6.35 -7.44 7.93
N VAL A 322 7.10 -6.41 8.34
CA VAL A 322 8.39 -6.10 7.68
C VAL A 322 9.39 -7.23 7.86
N GLU A 323 9.54 -7.73 9.07
CA GLU A 323 10.52 -8.81 9.35
C GLU A 323 10.06 -10.15 8.80
N GLU A 324 8.75 -10.48 8.86
CA GLU A 324 8.20 -11.75 8.40
C GLU A 324 8.21 -11.88 6.88
N PHE A 325 7.81 -10.79 6.18
CA PHE A 325 7.60 -10.84 4.72
C PHE A 325 8.67 -10.10 3.92
N GLY A 326 9.56 -9.36 4.57
CA GLY A 326 10.58 -8.59 3.87
C GLY A 326 10.03 -7.37 3.15
N VAL A 327 9.02 -6.70 3.72
CA VAL A 327 8.41 -5.49 3.15
C VAL A 327 9.43 -4.36 3.06
N ASP A 328 9.46 -3.65 1.92
CA ASP A 328 10.41 -2.55 1.68
C ASP A 328 9.85 -1.17 2.00
N ALA A 329 8.54 -0.99 1.85
CA ALA A 329 7.86 0.27 2.12
C ALA A 329 6.39 0.05 2.47
N TRP A 330 5.75 1.06 3.06
CA TRP A 330 4.35 1.05 3.43
C TRP A 330 3.55 2.08 2.65
N ARG A 331 2.42 1.68 2.10
CA ARG A 331 1.29 2.56 1.79
C ARG A 331 0.31 2.49 2.97
N ILE A 332 -0.02 3.61 3.55
CA ILE A 332 -0.94 3.67 4.68
C ILE A 332 -2.29 4.19 4.21
N ASP A 333 -3.27 3.30 4.28
CA ASP A 333 -4.65 3.56 3.90
C ASP A 333 -5.29 4.65 4.76
N THR A 334 -6.17 5.45 4.16
CA THR A 334 -6.97 6.46 4.89
C THR A 334 -6.17 7.23 5.94
N TYR A 335 -4.95 7.66 5.61
CA TYR A 335 -3.97 8.21 6.57
C TYR A 335 -4.55 9.34 7.43
N ILE A 336 -5.32 10.22 6.83
CA ILE A 336 -5.85 11.43 7.48
C ILE A 336 -6.91 11.15 8.55
N TYR A 337 -7.53 9.96 8.55
CA TYR A 337 -8.57 9.56 9.48
C TYR A 337 -8.01 8.92 10.76
N ASN A 338 -6.76 8.47 10.72
CA ASN A 338 -6.09 7.86 11.86
C ASN A 338 -5.80 8.88 12.97
N ASP A 339 -5.62 8.41 14.21
CA ASP A 339 -4.99 9.21 15.27
C ASP A 339 -3.56 9.61 14.85
N LEU A 340 -3.35 10.88 14.54
CA LEU A 340 -2.07 11.36 14.02
C LEU A 340 -0.89 11.20 15.00
N PRO A 341 -1.05 11.40 16.34
CA PRO A 341 -0.05 11.03 17.32
C PRO A 341 0.32 9.54 17.30
N PHE A 342 -0.66 8.65 17.16
CA PHE A 342 -0.39 7.21 16.97
C PHE A 342 0.41 6.97 15.70
N MET A 343 0.03 7.57 14.57
CA MET A 343 0.77 7.41 13.32
C MET A 343 2.22 7.82 13.44
N ASN A 344 2.51 8.93 14.11
CA ASN A 344 3.88 9.34 14.39
C ASN A 344 4.65 8.30 15.21
N ARG A 345 4.03 7.69 16.22
CA ARG A 345 4.66 6.62 17.03
C ARG A 345 4.92 5.36 16.18
N CYS A 346 3.95 4.95 15.38
CA CYS A 346 4.08 3.79 14.51
C CYS A 346 5.19 3.97 13.46
N ASN A 347 5.19 5.12 12.77
CA ASN A 347 6.22 5.47 11.81
C ASN A 347 7.62 5.52 12.47
N ALA A 348 7.73 6.11 13.67
CA ALA A 348 8.99 6.19 14.40
C ALA A 348 9.50 4.79 14.79
N ALA A 349 8.64 3.90 15.27
CA ALA A 349 9.00 2.53 15.63
C ALA A 349 9.49 1.71 14.42
N LEU A 350 8.85 1.88 13.27
CA LEU A 350 9.30 1.27 12.02
C LEU A 350 10.69 1.77 11.60
N VAL A 351 10.93 3.08 11.62
CA VAL A 351 12.22 3.66 11.24
C VAL A 351 13.32 3.31 12.24
N GLU A 352 13.00 3.23 13.53
CA GLU A 352 13.95 2.78 14.54
C GLU A 352 14.46 1.37 14.27
N GLU A 353 13.54 0.44 13.95
CA GLU A 353 13.89 -0.95 13.65
C GLU A 353 14.49 -1.13 12.25
N PHE A 354 13.95 -0.41 11.27
CA PHE A 354 14.32 -0.49 9.85
C PHE A 354 14.68 0.89 9.30
N PRO A 355 15.93 1.37 9.48
CA PRO A 355 16.28 2.77 9.22
C PRO A 355 16.11 3.25 7.78
N LYS A 356 15.97 2.36 6.80
CA LYS A 356 15.76 2.74 5.40
C LYS A 356 14.33 2.61 4.92
N ILE A 357 13.44 2.02 5.75
CA ILE A 357 12.05 1.88 5.36
C ILE A 357 11.42 3.26 5.11
N THR A 358 10.52 3.32 4.15
CA THR A 358 9.77 4.54 3.84
C THR A 358 8.28 4.27 3.90
N MET A 359 7.52 5.31 4.21
CA MET A 359 6.08 5.28 4.27
C MET A 359 5.50 6.43 3.47
N PHE A 360 4.41 6.17 2.76
CA PHE A 360 3.56 7.21 2.21
C PHE A 360 2.10 6.95 2.58
N GLY A 361 1.40 8.02 2.91
CA GLY A 361 0.00 7.94 3.35
C GLY A 361 -0.95 8.31 2.23
N GLU A 362 -2.10 7.67 2.21
CA GLU A 362 -3.20 8.17 1.41
C GLU A 362 -3.74 9.45 2.04
N THR A 363 -3.45 10.55 1.38
CA THR A 363 -3.86 11.89 1.81
C THR A 363 -4.81 12.48 0.79
N TRP A 364 -6.00 11.89 0.66
CA TRP A 364 -7.03 12.40 -0.24
C TRP A 364 -7.67 13.65 0.35
N VAL A 365 -7.04 14.77 0.11
CA VAL A 365 -7.44 16.10 0.59
C VAL A 365 -7.41 17.11 -0.56
N HIS A 366 -7.97 18.28 -0.32
CA HIS A 366 -8.07 19.33 -1.32
C HIS A 366 -7.24 20.54 -0.91
N GLY A 367 -6.13 20.77 -1.59
CA GLY A 367 -5.20 21.85 -1.35
C GLY A 367 -3.79 21.37 -0.97
N THR A 368 -2.77 21.97 -1.59
CA THR A 368 -1.37 21.55 -1.39
C THR A 368 -0.91 21.75 0.06
N ALA A 369 -1.36 22.83 0.71
CA ALA A 369 -1.06 23.07 2.13
C ALA A 369 -1.71 22.00 3.03
N SER A 370 -2.94 21.59 2.73
CA SER A 370 -3.64 20.51 3.44
C SER A 370 -2.89 19.19 3.30
N GLN A 371 -2.47 18.82 2.08
CA GLN A 371 -1.69 17.60 1.88
C GLN A 371 -0.34 17.68 2.60
N ALA A 372 0.35 18.80 2.52
CA ALA A 372 1.63 18.98 3.21
C ALA A 372 1.50 18.89 4.74
N TYR A 373 0.36 19.31 5.32
CA TYR A 373 0.11 19.20 6.76
C TYR A 373 0.29 17.77 7.27
N PHE A 374 -0.13 16.76 6.50
CA PHE A 374 -0.05 15.35 6.87
C PHE A 374 1.32 14.71 6.63
N THR A 375 2.26 15.42 6.03
CA THR A 375 3.63 14.93 5.77
C THR A 375 4.67 15.69 6.59
N ALA A 376 5.90 15.23 6.58
CA ALA A 376 7.03 16.04 7.00
C ALA A 376 7.09 17.30 6.12
N ASN A 377 6.91 18.48 6.71
CA ASN A 377 6.64 19.73 5.99
C ASN A 377 7.43 20.93 6.55
N ASN A 378 7.33 22.06 5.85
CA ASN A 378 7.92 23.34 6.22
C ASN A 378 6.90 24.32 6.84
N LEU A 379 5.67 23.87 7.12
CA LEU A 379 4.62 24.70 7.71
C LEU A 379 4.89 24.98 9.19
N ASN A 380 4.52 26.17 9.63
CA ASN A 380 4.51 26.50 11.07
C ASN A 380 3.15 26.14 11.67
N VAL A 381 2.96 24.86 11.98
CA VAL A 381 1.72 24.30 12.55
C VAL A 381 2.03 23.54 13.84
N PRO A 382 1.09 23.42 14.78
CA PRO A 382 1.31 22.74 16.06
C PRO A 382 1.66 21.26 15.91
N PHE A 383 0.96 20.54 15.06
CA PHE A 383 1.24 19.14 14.78
C PHE A 383 2.38 18.99 13.77
N LYS A 384 3.35 18.17 14.09
CA LYS A 384 4.49 17.86 13.22
C LYS A 384 4.45 16.39 12.81
N SER A 385 4.00 16.14 11.58
CA SER A 385 4.00 14.79 11.01
C SER A 385 5.42 14.32 10.69
N ASN A 386 5.67 13.04 10.92
CA ASN A 386 6.90 12.37 10.48
C ASN A 386 6.69 11.47 9.26
N LEU A 387 5.51 11.50 8.63
CA LEU A 387 5.25 10.77 7.38
C LEU A 387 6.16 11.29 6.27
N THR A 388 6.89 10.40 5.60
CA THR A 388 7.91 10.81 4.63
C THR A 388 7.35 11.27 3.30
N GLY A 389 6.20 10.76 2.87
CA GLY A 389 5.57 11.11 1.59
C GLY A 389 4.04 10.94 1.62
N ALA A 390 3.38 11.48 0.64
CA ALA A 390 1.94 11.41 0.45
C ALA A 390 1.61 10.78 -0.91
N THR A 391 0.43 10.17 -1.05
CA THR A 391 -0.20 9.96 -2.34
C THR A 391 -0.62 11.33 -2.88
N ASP A 392 -0.01 11.78 -3.98
CA ASP A 392 -0.07 13.17 -4.42
C ASP A 392 -1.33 13.48 -5.26
N PHE A 393 -2.47 13.57 -4.59
CA PHE A 393 -3.74 13.95 -5.20
C PHE A 393 -3.72 15.37 -5.76
N GLN A 394 -2.82 16.24 -5.29
CA GLN A 394 -2.79 17.64 -5.72
C GLN A 394 -2.27 17.76 -7.14
N THR A 395 -1.16 17.08 -7.47
CA THR A 395 -0.64 17.07 -8.84
C THR A 395 -1.57 16.37 -9.82
N LEU A 396 -2.43 15.47 -9.35
CA LEU A 396 -3.45 14.83 -10.17
C LEU A 396 -4.63 15.79 -10.42
N PHE A 397 -5.39 16.15 -9.37
CA PHE A 397 -6.65 16.88 -9.50
C PHE A 397 -6.48 18.36 -9.86
N TYR A 398 -5.42 18.98 -9.36
CA TYR A 398 -5.16 20.41 -9.56
C TYR A 398 -3.98 20.67 -10.50
N GLY A 399 -3.39 19.63 -11.06
CA GLY A 399 -2.26 19.71 -11.96
C GLY A 399 -2.57 19.09 -13.33
N ILE A 400 -2.33 17.77 -13.47
CA ILE A 400 -2.31 17.13 -14.80
C ILE A 400 -3.70 16.98 -15.43
N ILE A 401 -4.76 16.67 -14.66
CA ILE A 401 -6.12 16.60 -15.21
C ILE A 401 -6.52 17.96 -15.81
N PRO A 402 -6.49 19.08 -15.07
CA PRO A 402 -6.79 20.38 -15.66
C PRO A 402 -5.88 20.76 -16.83
N ALA A 403 -4.59 20.42 -16.78
CA ALA A 403 -3.66 20.70 -17.87
C ALA A 403 -4.09 20.08 -19.21
N LEU A 404 -4.73 18.90 -19.17
CA LEU A 404 -5.11 18.13 -20.35
C LEU A 404 -6.60 18.29 -20.73
N THR A 405 -7.43 18.85 -19.83
CA THR A 405 -8.88 18.94 -20.04
C THR A 405 -9.40 20.36 -20.15
N GLN A 406 -8.65 21.35 -19.68
CA GLN A 406 -9.04 22.76 -19.71
C GLN A 406 -8.23 23.52 -20.75
N ASN A 407 -8.82 24.57 -21.30
CA ASN A 407 -8.09 25.49 -22.15
C ASN A 407 -7.07 26.29 -21.34
N PHE A 408 -5.98 26.68 -21.99
CA PHE A 408 -4.99 27.56 -21.40
C PHE A 408 -5.62 28.93 -21.07
N GLY A 409 -5.41 29.39 -19.85
CA GLY A 409 -5.91 30.68 -19.36
C GLY A 409 -4.95 31.22 -18.29
N TRP A 410 -5.28 32.38 -17.71
CA TRP A 410 -4.47 33.01 -16.67
C TRP A 410 -4.19 32.10 -15.48
N THR A 411 -5.19 31.35 -15.04
CA THR A 411 -5.12 30.40 -13.91
C THR A 411 -5.51 28.97 -14.30
N ASP A 412 -5.79 28.71 -15.59
CA ASP A 412 -6.41 27.48 -16.05
C ASP A 412 -5.50 26.69 -17.00
N GLY A 413 -5.93 25.48 -17.32
CA GLY A 413 -5.18 24.58 -18.19
C GLY A 413 -3.82 24.22 -17.56
N VAL A 414 -2.76 24.24 -18.36
CA VAL A 414 -1.42 23.83 -17.91
C VAL A 414 -0.78 24.79 -16.89
N ASN A 415 -1.32 26.01 -16.71
CA ASN A 415 -0.93 26.88 -15.62
C ASN A 415 -1.23 26.29 -14.24
N LYS A 416 -2.29 25.48 -14.12
CA LYS A 416 -2.59 24.77 -12.87
C LYS A 416 -1.50 23.76 -12.51
N LEU A 417 -0.98 23.04 -13.49
CA LEU A 417 0.13 22.10 -13.27
C LEU A 417 1.39 22.82 -12.80
N TYR A 418 1.76 23.93 -13.48
CA TYR A 418 2.88 24.77 -13.08
C TYR A 418 2.72 25.30 -11.65
N THR A 419 1.54 25.84 -11.32
CA THR A 419 1.23 26.42 -10.01
C THR A 419 1.26 25.35 -8.92
N THR A 420 0.71 24.16 -9.17
CA THR A 420 0.72 23.07 -8.19
C THR A 420 2.13 22.65 -7.85
N LEU A 421 3.00 22.46 -8.85
CA LEU A 421 4.40 22.10 -8.63
C LEU A 421 5.18 23.23 -7.94
N SER A 422 4.84 24.50 -8.17
CA SER A 422 5.49 25.63 -7.51
C SER A 422 5.27 25.65 -5.99
N ASN A 423 4.28 24.92 -5.48
CA ASN A 423 4.01 24.78 -4.04
C ASN A 423 4.86 23.69 -3.36
N ASP A 424 5.79 23.06 -4.06
CA ASP A 424 6.65 22.01 -3.48
C ASP A 424 7.49 22.48 -2.30
N PHE A 425 7.68 23.80 -2.12
CA PHE A 425 8.35 24.39 -0.96
C PHE A 425 7.65 24.09 0.39
N LEU A 426 6.38 23.68 0.34
CA LEU A 426 5.62 23.31 1.54
C LEU A 426 6.08 21.97 2.15
N TYR A 427 6.59 21.06 1.32
CA TYR A 427 7.08 19.75 1.76
C TYR A 427 8.55 19.82 2.20
N LYS A 428 8.97 18.95 3.12
CA LYS A 428 10.41 18.74 3.38
C LYS A 428 11.12 18.20 2.15
N ASN A 429 10.49 17.27 1.43
CA ASN A 429 10.99 16.71 0.18
C ASN A 429 9.84 16.20 -0.69
N ALA A 430 9.40 17.00 -1.64
CA ALA A 430 8.34 16.63 -2.57
C ALA A 430 8.67 15.41 -3.47
N ASN A 431 9.96 15.04 -3.60
CA ASN A 431 10.34 13.82 -4.34
C ASN A 431 9.92 12.52 -3.63
N ASN A 432 9.52 12.58 -2.36
CA ASN A 432 9.01 11.43 -1.64
C ASN A 432 7.51 11.18 -1.87
N ASN A 433 6.80 12.13 -2.48
CA ASN A 433 5.38 11.95 -2.80
C ASN A 433 5.22 10.96 -3.95
N VAL A 434 4.24 10.07 -3.82
CA VAL A 434 3.84 9.12 -4.86
C VAL A 434 2.86 9.80 -5.79
N ILE A 435 3.28 10.03 -7.03
CA ILE A 435 2.49 10.65 -8.09
C ILE A 435 1.85 9.58 -8.97
N PHE A 436 0.66 9.84 -9.47
CA PHE A 436 -0.12 8.85 -10.21
C PHE A 436 -1.14 9.51 -11.13
N LEU A 437 -1.72 8.73 -12.04
CA LEU A 437 -2.78 9.17 -12.94
C LEU A 437 -4.14 8.62 -12.54
N ASP A 438 -4.16 7.39 -12.04
CA ASP A 438 -5.34 6.70 -11.54
C ASP A 438 -4.98 5.65 -10.48
N ASN A 439 -6.00 5.15 -9.79
CA ASN A 439 -5.94 4.05 -8.85
C ASN A 439 -7.28 3.30 -8.78
N HIS A 440 -7.42 2.38 -7.84
CA HIS A 440 -8.59 1.52 -7.66
C HIS A 440 -9.84 2.22 -7.09
N ASP A 441 -9.74 3.51 -6.72
CA ASP A 441 -10.82 4.30 -6.11
C ASP A 441 -11.32 5.44 -7.00
N MET A 442 -10.81 5.56 -8.21
CA MET A 442 -11.09 6.67 -9.12
C MET A 442 -11.42 6.17 -10.51
N THR A 443 -12.13 7.01 -11.27
CA THR A 443 -12.27 6.83 -12.72
C THR A 443 -10.88 6.62 -13.34
N ARG A 444 -10.75 5.59 -14.19
CA ARG A 444 -9.51 5.32 -14.94
C ARG A 444 -9.09 6.56 -15.72
N PHE A 445 -7.81 6.89 -15.73
CA PHE A 445 -7.35 8.12 -16.38
C PHE A 445 -7.67 8.15 -17.87
N TYR A 446 -7.65 7.00 -18.55
CA TYR A 446 -8.08 6.93 -19.95
C TYR A 446 -9.55 7.33 -20.13
N SER A 447 -10.45 6.89 -19.24
CA SER A 447 -11.87 7.33 -19.24
C SER A 447 -12.01 8.81 -18.88
N GLU A 448 -11.24 9.30 -17.89
CA GLU A 448 -11.22 10.73 -17.52
C GLU A 448 -10.78 11.61 -18.70
N MET A 449 -9.87 11.13 -19.53
CA MET A 449 -9.42 11.78 -20.77
C MET A 449 -10.38 11.57 -21.95
N LYS A 450 -11.58 11.00 -21.72
CA LYS A 450 -12.60 10.71 -22.76
C LYS A 450 -12.07 9.76 -23.84
N GLU A 451 -11.30 8.77 -23.42
CA GLU A 451 -10.70 7.75 -24.28
C GLU A 451 -9.74 8.34 -25.34
N ASP A 452 -9.16 9.51 -25.08
CA ASP A 452 -8.13 10.12 -25.91
C ASP A 452 -6.75 9.55 -25.56
N ALA A 453 -6.24 8.68 -26.44
CA ALA A 453 -4.94 8.04 -26.25
C ALA A 453 -3.77 9.04 -26.28
N ASN A 454 -3.88 10.17 -26.97
CA ASN A 454 -2.83 11.19 -26.97
C ASN A 454 -2.74 11.90 -25.61
N LYS A 455 -3.89 12.22 -25.00
CA LYS A 455 -3.92 12.78 -23.66
C LYS A 455 -3.36 11.80 -22.62
N LEU A 456 -3.68 10.49 -22.74
CA LEU A 456 -3.07 9.48 -21.87
C LEU A 456 -1.55 9.42 -22.06
N LYS A 457 -1.05 9.47 -23.30
CA LYS A 457 0.40 9.55 -23.58
C LYS A 457 1.04 10.78 -22.93
N MET A 458 0.41 11.95 -23.04
CA MET A 458 0.88 13.17 -22.38
C MET A 458 0.93 13.02 -20.86
N GLY A 459 -0.10 12.41 -20.26
CA GLY A 459 -0.14 12.10 -18.83
C GLY A 459 0.99 11.15 -18.40
N LEU A 460 1.20 10.05 -19.13
CA LEU A 460 2.27 9.09 -18.88
C LEU A 460 3.67 9.71 -19.05
N ALA A 461 3.87 10.53 -20.09
CA ALA A 461 5.14 11.22 -20.28
C ALA A 461 5.45 12.17 -19.12
N TRP A 462 4.45 12.92 -18.65
CA TRP A 462 4.58 13.77 -17.46
C TRP A 462 4.85 12.92 -16.21
N LEU A 463 4.06 11.88 -15.95
CA LEU A 463 4.20 11.00 -14.79
C LEU A 463 5.62 10.42 -14.68
N LEU A 464 6.15 9.97 -15.79
CA LEU A 464 7.45 9.28 -15.86
C LEU A 464 8.65 10.25 -15.88
N THR A 465 8.44 11.56 -16.01
CA THR A 465 9.55 12.52 -16.13
C THR A 465 9.54 13.61 -15.07
N THR A 466 8.40 13.90 -14.43
CA THR A 466 8.32 14.92 -13.37
C THR A 466 8.97 14.44 -12.05
N ARG A 467 8.92 15.25 -11.02
CA ARG A 467 9.43 14.90 -9.68
C ARG A 467 8.47 13.93 -8.97
N GLY A 468 8.95 13.21 -7.96
CA GLY A 468 8.18 12.25 -7.19
C GLY A 468 8.46 10.79 -7.56
N ILE A 469 7.73 9.89 -6.94
CA ILE A 469 7.79 8.44 -7.18
C ILE A 469 6.57 8.06 -8.03
N PRO A 470 6.73 7.76 -9.32
CA PRO A 470 5.60 7.44 -10.17
C PRO A 470 4.97 6.10 -9.82
N GLN A 471 3.64 6.05 -9.91
CA GLN A 471 2.83 4.85 -9.79
C GLN A 471 2.01 4.67 -11.06
N ILE A 472 2.04 3.48 -11.63
CA ILE A 472 1.14 3.03 -12.70
C ILE A 472 0.17 2.02 -12.09
N TYR A 473 -1.11 2.24 -12.26
CA TYR A 473 -2.15 1.29 -11.89
C TYR A 473 -2.31 0.27 -13.02
N TYR A 474 -2.38 -1.03 -12.68
CA TYR A 474 -2.42 -2.11 -13.67
C TYR A 474 -3.48 -1.85 -14.76
N GLY A 475 -3.07 -2.04 -16.00
CA GLY A 475 -3.93 -1.87 -17.16
C GLY A 475 -3.98 -0.45 -17.75
N THR A 476 -3.44 0.58 -17.07
CA THR A 476 -3.31 1.93 -17.66
C THR A 476 -2.43 1.90 -18.90
N GLU A 477 -1.42 1.05 -18.91
CA GLU A 477 -0.49 0.83 -20.03
C GLU A 477 -1.10 0.10 -21.23
N VAL A 478 -2.31 -0.45 -21.09
CA VAL A 478 -3.05 -1.17 -22.15
C VAL A 478 -4.44 -0.60 -22.38
N LEU A 479 -4.65 0.68 -22.07
CA LEU A 479 -5.89 1.42 -22.32
C LEU A 479 -7.11 0.86 -21.56
N MET A 480 -6.91 0.23 -20.40
CA MET A 480 -8.05 -0.15 -19.57
C MET A 480 -8.85 1.09 -19.16
N LYS A 481 -10.15 0.97 -19.24
CA LYS A 481 -11.12 2.03 -18.93
C LYS A 481 -12.09 1.59 -17.84
N GLY A 482 -12.74 2.55 -17.22
CA GLY A 482 -13.75 2.35 -16.19
C GLY A 482 -14.11 3.66 -15.52
N GLU A 483 -15.41 3.87 -15.31
CA GLU A 483 -15.96 5.00 -14.57
C GLU A 483 -16.24 4.57 -13.13
N LYS A 484 -15.85 5.39 -12.16
CA LYS A 484 -16.11 5.10 -10.74
C LYS A 484 -17.60 5.11 -10.40
N ASN A 485 -18.34 6.04 -11.02
CA ASN A 485 -19.76 6.20 -10.76
C ASN A 485 -20.59 5.47 -11.82
N PRO A 486 -21.72 4.80 -11.46
CA PRO A 486 -22.30 4.72 -10.11
C PRO A 486 -21.68 3.68 -9.19
N GLN A 487 -20.72 2.85 -9.65
CA GLN A 487 -20.16 1.71 -8.92
C GLN A 487 -18.65 1.63 -9.11
N ASP A 488 -17.90 1.61 -8.02
CA ASP A 488 -16.43 1.58 -8.01
C ASP A 488 -15.81 0.27 -8.55
N GLY A 489 -16.57 -0.82 -8.63
CA GLY A 489 -16.09 -2.07 -9.22
C GLY A 489 -15.71 -1.96 -10.71
N TRP A 490 -16.27 -0.99 -11.45
CA TRP A 490 -15.93 -0.77 -12.86
C TRP A 490 -14.52 -0.25 -13.11
N VAL A 491 -13.86 0.32 -12.10
CA VAL A 491 -12.45 0.71 -12.21
C VAL A 491 -11.49 -0.41 -11.80
N ARG A 492 -12.02 -1.56 -11.35
CA ARG A 492 -11.32 -2.72 -10.80
C ARG A 492 -11.49 -3.98 -11.67
N LEU A 493 -11.64 -3.81 -12.98
CA LEU A 493 -11.82 -4.92 -13.92
C LEU A 493 -10.55 -5.78 -14.02
N ASP A 494 -10.71 -7.02 -14.51
CA ASP A 494 -9.62 -7.97 -14.69
C ASP A 494 -8.57 -7.47 -15.68
N PHE A 495 -7.31 -7.76 -15.38
CA PHE A 495 -6.22 -7.53 -16.32
C PHE A 495 -6.32 -8.51 -17.49
N PRO A 496 -6.31 -8.04 -18.74
CA PRO A 496 -6.49 -8.91 -19.90
C PRO A 496 -5.38 -9.95 -20.04
N GLY A 497 -5.73 -11.20 -20.01
CA GLY A 497 -4.81 -12.35 -20.09
C GLY A 497 -4.45 -12.96 -18.74
N GLY A 498 -5.06 -12.49 -17.64
CA GLY A 498 -4.83 -13.02 -16.31
C GLY A 498 -5.50 -14.39 -16.06
N TRP A 499 -6.45 -14.80 -16.90
CA TRP A 499 -7.18 -16.07 -16.77
C TRP A 499 -7.09 -16.91 -18.03
N ALA A 500 -7.10 -18.22 -17.86
CA ALA A 500 -7.17 -19.15 -18.99
C ALA A 500 -8.41 -18.88 -19.84
N GLY A 501 -8.23 -18.80 -21.16
CA GLY A 501 -9.32 -18.55 -22.11
C GLY A 501 -9.67 -17.08 -22.36
N ASP A 502 -8.96 -16.14 -21.76
CA ASP A 502 -9.11 -14.72 -22.09
C ASP A 502 -8.83 -14.47 -23.57
N LYS A 503 -9.69 -13.69 -24.24
CA LYS A 503 -9.54 -13.37 -25.66
C LYS A 503 -8.39 -12.41 -25.97
N LYS A 504 -7.98 -11.64 -24.97
CA LYS A 504 -6.84 -10.73 -25.04
C LYS A 504 -5.82 -11.14 -23.99
N ASN A 505 -4.55 -11.04 -24.33
CA ASN A 505 -3.47 -11.33 -23.40
C ASN A 505 -2.43 -10.20 -23.46
N SER A 506 -2.43 -9.34 -22.45
CA SER A 506 -1.51 -8.20 -22.37
C SER A 506 -0.07 -8.62 -22.06
N PHE A 507 0.14 -9.81 -21.51
CA PHE A 507 1.47 -10.34 -21.24
C PHE A 507 2.19 -10.75 -22.53
N THR A 508 1.46 -11.30 -23.50
CA THR A 508 2.00 -11.79 -24.78
C THR A 508 1.72 -10.82 -25.95
N GLY A 509 0.75 -9.93 -25.81
CA GLY A 509 0.27 -9.04 -26.86
C GLY A 509 -0.74 -9.70 -27.80
N GLU A 510 -1.14 -10.96 -27.54
CA GLU A 510 -2.14 -11.66 -28.33
C GLU A 510 -3.53 -11.01 -28.16
N GLY A 511 -4.25 -10.83 -29.26
CA GLY A 511 -5.60 -10.23 -29.27
C GLY A 511 -5.65 -8.74 -28.94
N LEU A 512 -4.55 -8.09 -28.59
CA LEU A 512 -4.49 -6.64 -28.40
C LEU A 512 -4.63 -5.90 -29.72
N THR A 513 -5.35 -4.78 -29.69
CA THR A 513 -5.39 -3.83 -30.80
C THR A 513 -4.05 -3.10 -30.97
N ASP A 514 -3.84 -2.50 -32.14
CA ASP A 514 -2.63 -1.70 -32.39
C ASP A 514 -2.51 -0.51 -31.43
N ALA A 515 -3.62 0.09 -31.02
CA ALA A 515 -3.63 1.18 -30.05
C ALA A 515 -3.17 0.70 -28.65
N GLU A 516 -3.64 -0.46 -28.19
CA GLU A 516 -3.21 -1.07 -26.92
C GLU A 516 -1.70 -1.45 -26.96
N LYS A 517 -1.24 -2.09 -28.02
CA LYS A 517 0.18 -2.42 -28.22
C LYS A 517 1.06 -1.16 -28.26
N ASN A 518 0.61 -0.13 -28.95
CA ASN A 518 1.32 1.14 -29.04
C ASN A 518 1.43 1.83 -27.67
N MET A 519 0.36 1.85 -26.88
CA MET A 519 0.38 2.43 -25.53
C MET A 519 1.31 1.64 -24.60
N GLN A 520 1.26 0.31 -24.66
CA GLN A 520 2.15 -0.55 -23.89
C GLN A 520 3.63 -0.32 -24.24
N SER A 521 3.92 -0.23 -25.53
CA SER A 521 5.28 0.06 -26.03
C SER A 521 5.75 1.45 -25.61
N TYR A 522 4.89 2.45 -25.73
CA TYR A 522 5.16 3.83 -25.32
C TYR A 522 5.50 3.91 -23.81
N THR A 523 4.68 3.26 -22.98
CA THR A 523 4.91 3.20 -21.53
C THR A 523 6.24 2.51 -21.22
N ARG A 524 6.52 1.37 -21.86
CA ARG A 524 7.76 0.60 -21.68
C ARG A 524 9.00 1.41 -22.05
N ILE A 525 8.96 2.12 -23.17
CA ILE A 525 10.10 2.94 -23.63
C ILE A 525 10.39 4.04 -22.59
N LEU A 526 9.39 4.82 -22.20
CA LEU A 526 9.58 5.93 -21.27
C LEU A 526 9.98 5.47 -19.86
N ALA A 527 9.37 4.40 -19.37
CA ALA A 527 9.68 3.87 -18.04
C ALA A 527 11.11 3.30 -17.97
N ASN A 528 11.56 2.59 -19.02
CA ASN A 528 12.95 2.10 -19.09
C ASN A 528 13.95 3.24 -19.33
N PHE A 529 13.60 4.28 -20.09
CA PHE A 529 14.41 5.49 -20.17
C PHE A 529 14.56 6.14 -18.79
N ARG A 530 13.43 6.35 -18.07
CA ARG A 530 13.46 6.85 -16.69
C ARG A 530 14.40 6.03 -15.81
N LYS A 531 14.26 4.70 -15.80
CA LYS A 531 15.07 3.79 -14.98
C LYS A 531 16.58 4.01 -15.18
N ASN A 532 16.99 4.34 -16.40
CA ASN A 532 18.39 4.53 -16.79
C ASN A 532 18.83 6.01 -16.78
N SER A 533 17.93 6.96 -16.54
CA SER A 533 18.20 8.40 -16.55
C SER A 533 18.50 8.92 -15.14
N SER A 534 19.75 9.31 -14.89
CA SER A 534 20.13 9.95 -13.63
C SER A 534 19.47 11.33 -13.46
N ALA A 535 19.29 12.05 -14.55
CA ALA A 535 18.62 13.35 -14.54
C ALA A 535 17.16 13.25 -14.07
N ILE A 536 16.42 12.20 -14.48
CA ILE A 536 15.05 11.99 -14.06
C ILE A 536 14.98 11.43 -12.63
N THR A 537 15.79 10.42 -12.33
CA THR A 537 15.69 9.68 -11.06
C THR A 537 16.30 10.43 -9.87
N LYS A 538 17.36 11.19 -10.09
CA LYS A 538 18.15 11.86 -9.02
C LYS A 538 18.38 13.35 -9.27
N GLY A 539 18.15 13.82 -10.50
CA GLY A 539 18.43 15.18 -10.90
C GLY A 539 17.40 16.18 -10.40
N ARG A 540 17.66 17.43 -10.72
CA ARG A 540 16.80 18.57 -10.37
C ARG A 540 15.71 18.77 -11.42
N LEU A 541 14.62 19.39 -11.01
CA LEU A 541 13.59 19.90 -11.89
C LEU A 541 13.75 21.42 -12.03
N MET A 542 13.62 21.93 -13.25
CA MET A 542 13.48 23.35 -13.56
C MET A 542 12.30 23.51 -14.50
N GLN A 543 11.36 24.37 -14.18
CA GLN A 543 10.18 24.63 -15.00
C GLN A 543 10.13 26.07 -15.45
N TYR A 544 9.65 26.28 -16.67
CA TYR A 544 9.37 27.61 -17.23
C TYR A 544 7.89 27.91 -17.16
N VAL A 545 7.55 29.20 -17.00
CA VAL A 545 6.14 29.65 -16.96
C VAL A 545 5.46 29.28 -18.28
N PRO A 546 4.31 28.58 -18.26
CA PRO A 546 3.60 28.20 -19.47
C PRO A 546 3.17 29.41 -20.31
N LYS A 547 3.28 29.29 -21.63
CA LYS A 547 2.89 30.34 -22.56
C LYS A 547 2.05 29.76 -23.68
N ASP A 548 0.86 30.31 -23.90
CA ASP A 548 -0.05 29.93 -25.00
C ASP A 548 -0.38 28.40 -25.04
N GLY A 549 -0.40 27.75 -23.86
CA GLY A 549 -0.63 26.32 -23.76
C GLY A 549 0.63 25.46 -23.90
N LEU A 550 1.80 26.06 -24.10
CA LEU A 550 3.08 25.39 -24.13
C LEU A 550 3.71 25.42 -22.74
N TYR A 551 4.07 24.26 -22.21
CA TYR A 551 4.78 24.11 -20.95
C TYR A 551 6.07 23.33 -21.15
N VAL A 552 7.19 23.93 -20.74
CA VAL A 552 8.54 23.34 -20.85
C VAL A 552 9.15 23.24 -19.46
N TYR A 553 9.67 22.07 -19.17
CA TYR A 553 10.48 21.86 -17.98
C TYR A 553 11.67 20.93 -18.29
N PHE A 554 12.65 20.98 -17.42
CA PHE A 554 13.87 20.19 -17.54
C PHE A 554 14.09 19.30 -16.33
N ARG A 555 14.59 18.11 -16.59
CA ARG A 555 15.24 17.26 -15.60
C ARG A 555 16.72 17.24 -15.92
N TYR A 556 17.56 17.52 -14.95
CA TYR A 556 18.99 17.67 -15.22
C TYR A 556 19.86 17.31 -14.02
N ASP A 557 21.05 16.84 -14.31
CA ASP A 557 22.17 16.69 -13.39
C ASP A 557 23.48 17.06 -14.10
N ALA A 558 24.62 16.72 -13.52
CA ALA A 558 25.92 17.01 -14.12
C ALA A 558 26.23 16.20 -15.40
N LYS A 559 25.46 15.14 -15.69
CA LYS A 559 25.74 14.19 -16.78
C LYS A 559 24.72 14.24 -17.91
N GLN A 560 23.50 14.63 -17.61
CA GLN A 560 22.36 14.52 -18.52
C GLN A 560 21.40 15.69 -18.37
N THR A 561 20.84 16.15 -19.47
CA THR A 561 19.73 17.09 -19.51
C THR A 561 18.62 16.51 -20.38
N VAL A 562 17.43 16.43 -19.81
CA VAL A 562 16.20 15.99 -20.49
C VAL A 562 15.24 17.17 -20.52
N MET A 563 14.86 17.61 -21.71
CA MET A 563 13.87 18.65 -21.97
C MET A 563 12.51 18.00 -22.19
N CYS A 564 11.53 18.35 -21.39
CA CYS A 564 10.16 17.89 -21.49
C CYS A 564 9.29 19.02 -22.03
N VAL A 565 8.67 18.80 -23.18
CA VAL A 565 7.88 19.81 -23.90
C VAL A 565 6.45 19.32 -24.02
N MET A 566 5.53 19.98 -23.31
CA MET A 566 4.09 19.67 -23.34
C MET A 566 3.34 20.78 -24.08
N ASN A 567 2.80 20.48 -25.24
CA ASN A 567 1.93 21.36 -26.00
C ASN A 567 0.45 20.97 -25.78
N THR A 568 -0.26 21.76 -24.99
CA THR A 568 -1.69 21.58 -24.74
C THR A 568 -2.59 22.41 -25.67
N ALA A 569 -2.01 23.21 -26.57
CA ALA A 569 -2.74 24.00 -27.54
C ALA A 569 -3.28 23.12 -28.71
N ASP A 570 -4.28 23.66 -29.43
CA ASP A 570 -4.87 23.03 -30.62
C ASP A 570 -4.09 23.30 -31.91
N LYS A 571 -2.89 23.87 -31.78
CA LYS A 571 -1.98 24.18 -32.89
C LYS A 571 -0.57 23.72 -32.57
N GLU A 572 0.21 23.52 -33.61
CA GLU A 572 1.65 23.30 -33.45
C GLU A 572 2.34 24.53 -32.85
N MET A 573 3.41 24.28 -32.10
CA MET A 573 4.19 25.32 -31.42
C MET A 573 5.67 25.20 -31.75
N LYS A 574 6.31 26.34 -32.01
CA LYS A 574 7.76 26.39 -32.24
C LYS A 574 8.50 26.40 -30.91
N ILE A 575 9.57 25.63 -30.85
CA ILE A 575 10.55 25.59 -29.76
C ILE A 575 11.86 26.13 -30.30
N ASP A 576 12.51 27.03 -29.58
CA ASP A 576 13.86 27.48 -29.85
C ASP A 576 14.69 27.41 -28.56
N PHE A 577 15.86 26.81 -28.61
CA PHE A 577 16.73 26.66 -27.45
C PHE A 577 17.12 28.00 -26.83
N LYS A 578 17.12 29.08 -27.60
CA LYS A 578 17.39 30.44 -27.13
C LYS A 578 16.37 30.92 -26.09
N ASP A 579 15.13 30.41 -26.15
CA ASP A 579 14.12 30.76 -25.16
C ASP A 579 14.36 30.06 -23.80
N TYR A 580 15.30 29.12 -23.75
CA TYR A 580 15.60 28.25 -22.60
C TYR A 580 17.11 28.19 -22.32
N GLU A 581 17.90 29.21 -22.66
CA GLU A 581 19.38 29.22 -22.60
C GLU A 581 19.95 28.75 -21.27
N GLU A 582 19.23 28.98 -20.16
CA GLU A 582 19.65 28.54 -18.82
C GLU A 582 19.87 27.02 -18.74
N ARG A 583 19.19 26.24 -19.60
CA ARG A 583 19.31 24.78 -19.65
C ARG A 583 19.74 24.21 -21.00
N THR A 584 19.72 25.01 -22.04
CA THR A 584 20.03 24.56 -23.42
C THR A 584 21.39 25.03 -23.91
N ASN A 585 22.05 25.94 -23.20
CA ASN A 585 23.37 26.43 -23.58
C ASN A 585 24.39 25.27 -23.67
N GLY A 586 25.10 25.18 -24.77
CA GLY A 586 26.07 24.13 -25.07
C GLY A 586 25.45 22.88 -25.73
N PHE A 587 24.14 22.84 -25.96
CA PHE A 587 23.49 21.79 -26.74
C PHE A 587 23.08 22.29 -28.11
N THR A 588 23.21 21.44 -29.14
CA THR A 588 22.89 21.78 -30.53
C THR A 588 21.74 20.96 -31.11
N LYS A 589 21.39 19.86 -30.47
CA LYS A 589 20.35 18.93 -30.90
C LYS A 589 19.64 18.25 -29.72
N ALA A 590 18.46 17.72 -30.00
CA ALA A 590 17.70 16.92 -29.07
C ALA A 590 17.24 15.61 -29.70
N ILE A 591 17.23 14.54 -28.93
CA ILE A 591 16.79 13.20 -29.37
C ILE A 591 15.47 12.89 -28.66
N ASN A 592 14.41 12.65 -29.43
CA ASN A 592 13.14 12.18 -28.89
C ASN A 592 13.32 10.75 -28.35
N VAL A 593 13.04 10.58 -27.08
CA VAL A 593 13.21 9.31 -26.36
C VAL A 593 12.33 8.18 -26.93
N VAL A 594 11.15 8.54 -27.46
CA VAL A 594 10.14 7.56 -27.88
C VAL A 594 10.48 6.92 -29.24
N ASP A 595 10.90 7.72 -30.21
CA ASP A 595 11.11 7.28 -31.59
C ASP A 595 12.56 7.45 -32.09
N GLY A 596 13.44 8.03 -31.28
CA GLY A 596 14.84 8.26 -31.63
C GLY A 596 15.05 9.39 -32.65
N SER A 597 14.00 10.13 -33.04
CA SER A 597 14.12 11.24 -33.98
C SER A 597 15.02 12.34 -33.42
N VAL A 598 15.85 12.94 -34.29
CA VAL A 598 16.80 13.98 -33.93
C VAL A 598 16.29 15.31 -34.46
N THR A 599 16.22 16.31 -33.58
CA THR A 599 15.87 17.69 -33.93
C THR A 599 17.08 18.61 -33.73
N SER A 600 17.14 19.72 -34.49
CA SER A 600 18.09 20.81 -34.24
C SER A 600 17.67 21.61 -32.97
N SER A 601 18.43 22.69 -32.67
CA SER A 601 18.11 23.63 -31.61
C SER A 601 16.80 24.41 -31.80
N SER A 602 16.20 24.31 -32.99
CA SER A 602 14.86 24.87 -33.26
C SER A 602 14.01 23.81 -33.97
N PHE A 603 12.82 23.55 -33.45
CA PHE A 603 11.88 22.54 -33.95
C PHE A 603 10.43 22.88 -33.66
N THR A 604 9.50 22.16 -34.24
CA THR A 604 8.08 22.33 -34.04
C THR A 604 7.51 21.09 -33.34
N ILE A 605 6.70 21.27 -32.28
CA ILE A 605 5.96 20.22 -31.63
C ILE A 605 4.50 20.26 -32.06
N PRO A 606 3.89 19.13 -32.47
CA PRO A 606 2.50 19.06 -32.87
C PRO A 606 1.52 19.48 -31.74
N ALA A 607 0.29 19.83 -32.12
CA ALA A 607 -0.80 20.06 -31.20
C ALA A 607 -1.05 18.84 -30.29
N LYS A 608 -1.51 19.07 -29.05
CA LYS A 608 -1.91 18.02 -28.08
C LYS A 608 -0.88 16.88 -27.97
N THR A 609 0.37 17.26 -27.80
CA THR A 609 1.51 16.31 -27.77
C THR A 609 2.48 16.67 -26.67
N MET A 610 3.10 15.68 -26.08
CA MET A 610 4.24 15.86 -25.18
C MET A 610 5.44 15.06 -25.68
N TRP A 611 6.59 15.74 -25.81
CA TRP A 611 7.86 15.14 -26.16
C TRP A 611 8.82 15.12 -24.97
N VAL A 612 9.55 14.03 -24.86
CA VAL A 612 10.65 13.84 -23.90
C VAL A 612 11.93 13.79 -24.73
N MET A 613 12.76 14.80 -24.58
CA MET A 613 13.89 15.06 -25.44
C MET A 613 15.20 15.00 -24.65
N GLU A 614 16.11 14.09 -24.99
CA GLU A 614 17.45 14.10 -24.42
C GLU A 614 18.34 15.08 -25.19
N LEU A 615 18.89 16.10 -24.53
CA LEU A 615 19.74 17.08 -25.17
C LEU A 615 21.17 16.55 -25.38
N LYS A 616 21.75 16.89 -26.54
CA LYS A 616 23.12 16.51 -26.91
C LYS A 616 23.88 17.73 -27.46
N PRO A 617 25.21 17.79 -27.22
CA PRO A 617 26.09 18.81 -27.78
C PRO A 617 26.04 18.89 -29.29
#